data_433e43469388d0c98641f8cbc9d5e7ce
#
_entry.id   433e43469388d0c98641f8cbc9d5e7ce
#
_cell.length_a   1.000
_cell.length_b   1.000
_cell.length_c   1.000
_cell.angle_alpha   90.00
_cell.angle_beta   90.00
_cell.angle_gamma   90.00
#
_symmetry.space_group_name_H-M   'P 1'
#
loop_
_entity.id
_entity.type
_entity.pdbx_description
1 polymer ?
#
loop_
_entity_poly.entity_id
_entity_poly.type
_entity_poly.pdbx_seq_one_letter_code
_entity_poly.pdbx_strand_id
1 'polypeptide(L)'
;MNAYLFLTWLVICNLFLVKLKNKKLLLLLIIIPMFISLATQVNIGTDYYAYVHSFLYPNINEYEIGYYLLNIFLKKITNNPRILFVTVSLIQTILLYKIIKILFIKKIISNIPLFLFCVSTNTLYILMFNGIRSSIAVLIFTYALLLYYLLNDKKKAILMLIVGALFHKSIIVATILIIFLKKIFLDRIHKKIVLLIFSIVAIILNAINTVPKLALFVFNNLPENFPYKYYLISEHMRPYVKGFGVATYLFIIIYLLSIYFYRKSIDTIFLYNIGIIGIISILFFNDIPIFKRFLDYFCIMESLLRYRLLKGTLKKSWMYVSIFIFIFYLLTTVITIMRMIEYNNTYIIENIEKILQIDNREKDFKKILYKEAK
;
A
#
# COMPACT_ATOMS: atom_id res chain seq x y z
N MET A 1 -1.16 -19.49 0.26
CA MET A 1 -2.44 -20.02 0.76
C MET A 1 -3.12 -19.08 1.76
N ASN A 2 -2.43 -18.61 2.79
CA ASN A 2 -3.02 -17.81 3.87
C ASN A 2 -3.60 -16.45 3.46
N ALA A 3 -3.04 -15.79 2.42
CA ALA A 3 -3.57 -14.52 1.92
C ALA A 3 -4.99 -14.66 1.34
N TYR A 4 -5.26 -15.75 0.60
CA TYR A 4 -6.59 -16.03 0.06
C TYR A 4 -7.60 -16.38 1.15
N LEU A 5 -7.18 -17.16 2.16
CA LEU A 5 -8.01 -17.50 3.31
C LEU A 5 -8.44 -16.23 4.08
N PHE A 6 -7.52 -15.27 4.24
CA PHE A 6 -7.87 -13.99 4.85
C PHE A 6 -8.88 -13.19 4.02
N LEU A 7 -8.70 -13.10 2.68
CA LEU A 7 -9.66 -12.41 1.82
C LEU A 7 -11.04 -13.08 1.85
N THR A 8 -11.08 -14.41 1.83
CA THR A 8 -12.33 -15.17 1.98
C THR A 8 -12.99 -14.90 3.33
N TRP A 9 -12.22 -14.92 4.42
CA TRP A 9 -12.71 -14.57 5.75
C TRP A 9 -13.28 -13.14 5.80
N LEU A 10 -12.61 -12.20 5.14
CA LEU A 10 -13.07 -10.81 5.07
C LEU A 10 -14.40 -10.67 4.32
N VAL A 11 -14.61 -11.47 3.27
CA VAL A 11 -15.92 -11.57 2.58
C VAL A 11 -16.98 -12.09 3.54
N ILE A 12 -16.69 -13.17 4.27
CA ILE A 12 -17.60 -13.74 5.30
C ILE A 12 -17.94 -12.69 6.36
N CYS A 13 -16.96 -11.93 6.85
CA CYS A 13 -17.20 -10.85 7.80
C CYS A 13 -18.15 -9.76 7.25
N ASN A 14 -18.02 -9.43 5.97
CA ASN A 14 -18.91 -8.47 5.32
C ASN A 14 -20.34 -8.98 5.16
N LEU A 15 -20.52 -10.27 4.92
CA LEU A 15 -21.85 -10.86 4.73
C LEU A 15 -22.57 -11.11 6.07
N PHE A 16 -21.87 -11.63 7.05
CA PHE A 16 -22.51 -12.19 8.26
C PHE A 16 -22.22 -11.40 9.52
N LEU A 17 -20.99 -10.88 9.71
CA LEU A 17 -20.56 -10.28 10.97
C LEU A 17 -20.77 -8.77 11.08
N VAL A 18 -21.21 -8.09 10.01
CA VAL A 18 -21.41 -6.64 9.99
C VAL A 18 -22.41 -6.18 11.07
N LYS A 19 -23.39 -7.01 11.42
CA LYS A 19 -24.43 -6.75 12.42
C LYS A 19 -23.96 -6.95 13.86
N LEU A 20 -22.75 -7.46 14.09
CA LEU A 20 -22.21 -7.69 15.44
C LEU A 20 -22.19 -6.38 16.23
N LYS A 21 -22.86 -6.37 17.41
CA LYS A 21 -22.97 -5.17 18.24
C LYS A 21 -21.62 -4.76 18.84
N ASN A 22 -20.83 -5.71 19.29
CA ASN A 22 -19.49 -5.44 19.84
C ASN A 22 -18.49 -5.15 18.73
N LYS A 23 -18.30 -3.88 18.42
CA LYS A 23 -17.40 -3.44 17.34
C LYS A 23 -15.92 -3.66 17.66
N LYS A 24 -15.53 -3.72 18.94
CA LYS A 24 -14.16 -4.07 19.34
C LYS A 24 -13.87 -5.53 19.02
N LEU A 25 -14.78 -6.45 19.38
CA LEU A 25 -14.67 -7.85 19.04
C LEU A 25 -14.65 -8.06 17.52
N LEU A 26 -15.55 -7.39 16.79
CA LEU A 26 -15.58 -7.44 15.33
C LEU A 26 -14.22 -7.03 14.72
N LEU A 27 -13.62 -5.94 15.20
CA LEU A 27 -12.31 -5.48 14.72
C LEU A 27 -11.21 -6.51 15.02
N LEU A 28 -11.20 -7.12 16.20
CA LEU A 28 -10.24 -8.17 16.56
C LEU A 28 -10.41 -9.42 15.70
N LEU A 29 -11.65 -9.85 15.44
CA LEU A 29 -11.97 -10.99 14.57
C LEU A 29 -11.46 -10.83 13.13
N ILE A 30 -11.15 -9.60 12.69
CA ILE A 30 -10.59 -9.35 11.36
C ILE A 30 -9.07 -9.11 11.44
N ILE A 31 -8.61 -8.35 12.42
CA ILE A 31 -7.18 -8.00 12.55
C ILE A 31 -6.32 -9.21 12.91
N ILE A 32 -6.81 -10.14 13.74
CA ILE A 32 -6.05 -11.34 14.12
C ILE A 32 -5.82 -12.27 12.92
N PRO A 33 -6.84 -12.64 12.11
CA PRO A 33 -6.61 -13.40 10.89
C PRO A 33 -5.71 -12.69 9.87
N MET A 34 -5.80 -11.36 9.78
CA MET A 34 -4.89 -10.57 8.94
C MET A 34 -3.44 -10.69 9.42
N PHE A 35 -3.21 -10.55 10.72
CA PHE A 35 -1.90 -10.76 11.33
C PHE A 35 -1.36 -12.17 11.02
N ILE A 36 -2.16 -13.21 11.24
CA ILE A 36 -1.76 -14.60 10.95
C ILE A 36 -1.39 -14.75 9.48
N SER A 37 -2.19 -14.20 8.56
CA SER A 37 -1.93 -14.25 7.12
C SER A 37 -0.59 -13.62 6.74
N LEU A 38 -0.26 -12.47 7.33
CA LEU A 38 0.98 -11.75 7.07
C LEU A 38 2.19 -12.42 7.76
N ALA A 39 2.03 -12.87 9.01
CA ALA A 39 3.08 -13.48 9.82
C ALA A 39 3.52 -14.85 9.29
N THR A 40 2.60 -15.57 8.66
CA THR A 40 2.85 -16.90 8.09
C THR A 40 3.14 -16.87 6.59
N GLN A 41 3.48 -15.68 6.05
CA GLN A 41 3.84 -15.57 4.65
C GLN A 41 5.11 -16.37 4.33
N VAL A 42 5.05 -17.07 3.21
CA VAL A 42 6.17 -17.80 2.64
C VAL A 42 6.10 -17.60 1.13
N ASN A 43 7.20 -17.20 0.53
CA ASN A 43 7.30 -17.02 -0.92
C ASN A 43 6.19 -16.14 -1.53
N ILE A 44 5.77 -15.10 -0.81
CA ILE A 44 4.79 -14.12 -1.29
C ILE A 44 5.47 -12.75 -1.34
N GLY A 45 5.42 -12.11 -2.52
CA GLY A 45 6.05 -10.83 -2.76
C GLY A 45 7.43 -10.94 -3.41
N THR A 46 7.69 -10.08 -4.39
CA THR A 46 8.95 -10.07 -5.17
C THR A 46 10.18 -9.80 -4.30
N ASP A 47 10.00 -9.15 -3.16
CA ASP A 47 11.10 -8.78 -2.26
C ASP A 47 11.29 -9.79 -1.08
N TYR A 48 10.51 -10.89 -1.04
CA TYR A 48 10.56 -11.86 0.07
C TYR A 48 11.99 -12.36 0.35
N TYR A 49 12.68 -12.83 -0.68
CA TYR A 49 14.05 -13.36 -0.52
C TYR A 49 15.07 -12.26 -0.17
N ALA A 50 14.88 -11.03 -0.66
CA ALA A 50 15.71 -9.90 -0.27
C ALA A 50 15.58 -9.60 1.23
N TYR A 51 14.39 -9.74 1.80
CA TYR A 51 14.18 -9.57 3.25
C TYR A 51 14.75 -10.74 4.07
N VAL A 52 14.65 -11.98 3.58
CA VAL A 52 15.32 -13.13 4.22
C VAL A 52 16.84 -12.91 4.22
N HIS A 53 17.40 -12.50 3.09
CA HIS A 53 18.84 -12.19 2.98
C HIS A 53 19.24 -11.05 3.92
N SER A 54 18.51 -9.94 3.94
CA SER A 54 18.81 -8.78 4.80
C SER A 54 18.74 -9.11 6.30
N PHE A 55 17.92 -10.09 6.69
CA PHE A 55 17.86 -10.59 8.06
C PHE A 55 19.09 -11.44 8.41
N LEU A 56 19.47 -12.33 7.50
CA LEU A 56 20.62 -13.22 7.71
C LEU A 56 21.96 -12.46 7.66
N TYR A 57 22.05 -11.44 6.81
CA TYR A 57 23.24 -10.63 6.57
C TYR A 57 22.92 -9.14 6.66
N PRO A 58 22.66 -8.60 7.88
CA PRO A 58 22.28 -7.20 8.05
C PRO A 58 23.42 -6.27 7.62
N ASN A 59 23.11 -5.34 6.70
CA ASN A 59 24.07 -4.36 6.20
C ASN A 59 23.48 -2.94 6.33
N ILE A 60 24.16 -2.05 7.07
CA ILE A 60 23.70 -0.68 7.32
C ILE A 60 23.69 0.19 6.05
N ASN A 61 24.53 -0.15 5.05
CA ASN A 61 24.64 0.62 3.82
C ASN A 61 23.49 0.33 2.83
N GLU A 62 22.76 -0.76 3.02
CA GLU A 62 21.71 -1.21 2.09
C GLU A 62 20.32 -0.76 2.53
N TYR A 63 20.12 -0.54 3.82
CA TYR A 63 18.80 -0.31 4.38
C TYR A 63 18.76 0.89 5.34
N GLU A 64 17.58 1.43 5.55
CA GLU A 64 17.36 2.46 6.53
C GLU A 64 17.66 1.96 7.96
N ILE A 65 18.19 2.86 8.78
CA ILE A 65 18.74 2.53 10.11
C ILE A 65 17.73 1.83 11.04
N GLY A 66 16.45 2.19 11.00
CA GLY A 66 15.43 1.57 11.85
C GLY A 66 15.17 0.12 11.46
N TYR A 67 15.13 -0.18 10.16
CA TYR A 67 14.99 -1.55 9.67
C TYR A 67 16.26 -2.39 9.95
N TYR A 68 17.44 -1.80 9.76
CA TYR A 68 18.71 -2.44 10.10
C TYR A 68 18.79 -2.81 11.59
N LEU A 69 18.49 -1.88 12.49
CA LEU A 69 18.48 -2.12 13.93
C LEU A 69 17.46 -3.18 14.34
N LEU A 70 16.27 -3.20 13.70
CA LEU A 70 15.28 -4.23 13.91
C LEU A 70 15.85 -5.62 13.56
N ASN A 71 16.49 -5.77 12.39
CA ASN A 71 17.09 -7.04 11.99
C ASN A 71 18.17 -7.50 12.97
N ILE A 72 19.08 -6.62 13.41
CA ILE A 72 20.12 -6.96 14.39
C ILE A 72 19.49 -7.39 15.71
N PHE A 73 18.49 -6.66 16.20
CA PHE A 73 17.82 -6.99 17.44
C PHE A 73 17.15 -8.37 17.37
N LEU A 74 16.40 -8.64 16.32
CA LEU A 74 15.71 -9.91 16.13
C LEU A 74 16.68 -11.07 15.91
N LYS A 75 17.79 -10.85 15.22
CA LYS A 75 18.83 -11.85 15.01
C LYS A 75 19.53 -12.28 16.31
N LYS A 76 19.61 -11.39 17.32
CA LYS A 76 20.08 -11.76 18.66
C LYS A 76 19.14 -12.75 19.39
N ILE A 77 17.85 -12.76 19.02
CA ILE A 77 16.85 -13.66 19.62
C ILE A 77 16.86 -15.01 18.92
N THR A 78 16.92 -15.00 17.57
CA THR A 78 16.91 -16.23 16.76
C THR A 78 17.52 -15.98 15.38
N ASN A 79 18.11 -17.03 14.80
CA ASN A 79 18.60 -17.01 13.42
C ASN A 79 17.49 -17.34 12.38
N ASN A 80 16.27 -17.62 12.83
CA ASN A 80 15.15 -17.91 11.93
C ASN A 80 14.53 -16.61 11.37
N PRO A 81 14.60 -16.35 10.05
CA PRO A 81 14.08 -15.12 9.44
C PRO A 81 12.55 -14.95 9.59
N ARG A 82 11.82 -16.00 9.95
CA ARG A 82 10.36 -15.90 10.22
C ARG A 82 10.05 -14.91 11.33
N ILE A 83 10.95 -14.71 12.29
CA ILE A 83 10.76 -13.74 13.37
C ILE A 83 10.61 -12.31 12.81
N LEU A 84 11.32 -11.98 11.71
CA LEU A 84 11.19 -10.70 11.04
C LEU A 84 9.76 -10.49 10.52
N PHE A 85 9.22 -11.47 9.78
CA PHE A 85 7.87 -11.39 9.23
C PHE A 85 6.80 -11.33 10.31
N VAL A 86 6.94 -12.11 11.39
CA VAL A 86 6.03 -12.06 12.55
C VAL A 86 6.07 -10.67 13.20
N THR A 87 7.26 -10.14 13.48
CA THR A 87 7.40 -8.84 14.15
C THR A 87 6.89 -7.70 13.28
N VAL A 88 7.24 -7.68 11.99
CA VAL A 88 6.75 -6.68 11.06
C VAL A 88 5.23 -6.74 10.92
N SER A 89 4.65 -7.93 10.78
CA SER A 89 3.20 -8.11 10.69
C SER A 89 2.48 -7.63 11.95
N LEU A 90 3.09 -7.83 13.13
CA LEU A 90 2.56 -7.32 14.39
C LEU A 90 2.54 -5.79 14.40
N ILE A 91 3.63 -5.13 13.99
CA ILE A 91 3.72 -3.67 13.88
C ILE A 91 2.66 -3.15 12.90
N GLN A 92 2.57 -3.73 11.71
CA GLN A 92 1.61 -3.35 10.67
C GLN A 92 0.17 -3.45 11.16
N THR A 93 -0.20 -4.57 11.77
CA THR A 93 -1.58 -4.80 12.23
C THR A 93 -1.95 -3.95 13.44
N ILE A 94 -1.02 -3.67 14.36
CA ILE A 94 -1.23 -2.73 15.47
C ILE A 94 -1.46 -1.31 14.95
N LEU A 95 -0.66 -0.86 13.98
CA LEU A 95 -0.83 0.47 13.39
C LEU A 95 -2.18 0.56 12.66
N LEU A 96 -2.53 -0.44 11.86
CA LEU A 96 -3.80 -0.49 11.18
C LEU A 96 -4.98 -0.51 12.16
N TYR A 97 -4.89 -1.29 13.24
CA TYR A 97 -5.88 -1.29 14.31
C TYR A 97 -6.08 0.13 14.90
N LYS A 98 -4.99 0.84 15.20
CA LYS A 98 -5.05 2.22 15.73
C LYS A 98 -5.70 3.18 14.74
N ILE A 99 -5.35 3.09 13.45
CA ILE A 99 -5.95 3.89 12.37
C ILE A 99 -7.46 3.67 12.30
N ILE A 100 -7.90 2.41 12.22
CA ILE A 100 -9.32 2.06 12.14
C ILE A 100 -10.08 2.52 13.38
N LYS A 101 -9.50 2.33 14.57
CA LYS A 101 -10.10 2.78 15.82
C LYS A 101 -10.36 4.29 15.81
N ILE A 102 -9.41 5.11 15.36
CA ILE A 102 -9.59 6.57 15.26
C ILE A 102 -10.69 6.90 14.26
N LEU A 103 -10.66 6.33 13.06
CA LEU A 103 -11.65 6.57 12.01
C LEU A 103 -13.06 6.17 12.45
N PHE A 104 -13.19 5.09 13.22
CA PHE A 104 -14.46 4.63 13.76
C PHE A 104 -14.98 5.55 14.87
N ILE A 105 -14.14 5.90 15.86
CA ILE A 105 -14.51 6.81 16.97
C ILE A 105 -14.92 8.19 16.43
N LYS A 106 -14.20 8.70 15.43
CA LYS A 106 -14.52 9.98 14.75
C LYS A 106 -15.70 9.85 13.76
N LYS A 107 -16.40 8.70 13.73
CA LYS A 107 -17.56 8.42 12.87
C LYS A 107 -17.30 8.62 11.36
N ILE A 108 -16.04 8.59 10.93
CA ILE A 108 -15.64 8.66 9.52
C ILE A 108 -16.02 7.37 8.81
N ILE A 109 -15.81 6.23 9.47
CA ILE A 109 -16.30 4.92 9.04
C ILE A 109 -17.34 4.41 10.04
N SER A 110 -18.33 3.64 9.55
CA SER A 110 -19.36 3.00 10.39
C SER A 110 -19.43 1.48 10.18
N ASN A 111 -18.97 1.00 9.03
CA ASN A 111 -18.89 -0.42 8.69
C ASN A 111 -17.41 -0.83 8.60
N ILE A 112 -16.90 -1.44 9.67
CA ILE A 112 -15.50 -1.86 9.80
C ILE A 112 -15.13 -2.92 8.76
N PRO A 113 -15.89 -4.04 8.57
CA PRO A 113 -15.58 -5.04 7.56
C PRO A 113 -15.48 -4.46 6.15
N LEU A 114 -16.42 -3.59 5.75
CA LEU A 114 -16.42 -2.96 4.43
C LEU A 114 -15.21 -2.05 4.24
N PHE A 115 -14.83 -1.28 5.26
CA PHE A 115 -13.64 -0.46 5.18
C PHE A 115 -12.36 -1.30 5.07
N LEU A 116 -12.24 -2.36 5.89
CA LEU A 116 -11.11 -3.29 5.80
C LEU A 116 -11.06 -4.03 4.46
N PHE A 117 -12.21 -4.37 3.88
CA PHE A 117 -12.26 -4.88 2.51
C PHE A 117 -11.66 -3.87 1.52
N CYS A 118 -12.03 -2.58 1.59
CA CYS A 118 -11.46 -1.54 0.73
C CYS A 118 -9.94 -1.39 0.92
N VAL A 119 -9.46 -1.50 2.16
CA VAL A 119 -8.02 -1.44 2.49
C VAL A 119 -7.29 -2.67 1.94
N SER A 120 -7.85 -3.86 2.12
CA SER A 120 -7.21 -5.12 1.73
C SER A 120 -7.26 -5.39 0.23
N THR A 121 -8.21 -4.80 -0.48
CA THR A 121 -8.29 -4.85 -1.95
C THR A 121 -7.65 -3.63 -2.63
N ASN A 122 -6.95 -2.80 -1.86
CA ASN A 122 -6.06 -1.77 -2.36
C ASN A 122 -4.60 -2.23 -2.30
N THR A 123 -3.69 -1.40 -2.79
CA THR A 123 -2.24 -1.63 -2.80
C THR A 123 -1.67 -1.93 -1.42
N LEU A 124 -2.27 -1.43 -0.32
CA LEU A 124 -1.73 -1.60 1.02
C LEU A 124 -1.54 -3.06 1.43
N TYR A 125 -2.55 -3.92 1.23
CA TYR A 125 -2.43 -5.32 1.65
C TYR A 125 -1.32 -6.05 0.89
N ILE A 126 -1.22 -5.77 -0.40
CA ILE A 126 -0.13 -6.28 -1.24
C ILE A 126 1.22 -5.73 -0.77
N LEU A 127 1.28 -4.43 -0.44
CA LEU A 127 2.49 -3.78 0.07
C LEU A 127 2.94 -4.38 1.43
N MET A 128 1.99 -4.79 2.27
CA MET A 128 2.32 -5.44 3.55
C MET A 128 3.04 -6.79 3.39
N PHE A 129 2.86 -7.47 2.26
CA PHE A 129 3.64 -8.65 1.90
C PHE A 129 4.94 -8.29 1.19
N ASN A 130 4.86 -7.42 0.18
CA ASN A 130 5.96 -7.17 -0.75
C ASN A 130 6.93 -6.09 -0.27
N GLY A 131 6.42 -4.99 0.25
CA GLY A 131 7.22 -3.84 0.70
C GLY A 131 7.14 -3.66 2.21
N ILE A 132 7.64 -4.62 3.01
CA ILE A 132 7.42 -4.62 4.46
C ILE A 132 7.94 -3.36 5.16
N ARG A 133 9.03 -2.75 4.70
CA ARG A 133 9.56 -1.47 5.24
C ARG A 133 8.69 -0.29 4.86
N SER A 134 8.36 -0.19 3.58
CA SER A 134 7.51 0.89 3.07
C SER A 134 6.10 0.83 3.64
N SER A 135 5.53 -0.35 3.83
CA SER A 135 4.20 -0.50 4.44
C SER A 135 4.15 -0.01 5.90
N ILE A 136 5.21 -0.26 6.69
CA ILE A 136 5.32 0.32 8.04
C ILE A 136 5.33 1.84 7.94
N ALA A 137 6.13 2.43 7.04
CA ALA A 137 6.20 3.87 6.85
C ALA A 137 4.86 4.47 6.39
N VAL A 138 4.15 3.81 5.47
CA VAL A 138 2.80 4.20 5.01
C VAL A 138 1.78 4.19 6.14
N LEU A 139 1.80 3.16 6.98
CA LEU A 139 0.90 3.05 8.13
C LEU A 139 1.23 4.11 9.19
N ILE A 140 2.51 4.35 9.47
CA ILE A 140 2.96 5.39 10.39
C ILE A 140 2.56 6.77 9.84
N PHE A 141 2.77 7.04 8.57
CA PHE A 141 2.37 8.29 7.92
C PHE A 141 0.87 8.54 8.06
N THR A 142 0.05 7.56 7.72
CA THR A 142 -1.40 7.66 7.88
C THR A 142 -1.79 7.90 9.34
N TYR A 143 -1.20 7.17 10.28
CA TYR A 143 -1.46 7.35 11.70
C TYR A 143 -1.06 8.76 12.17
N ALA A 144 0.10 9.27 11.73
CA ALA A 144 0.55 10.63 12.02
C ALA A 144 -0.40 11.70 11.46
N LEU A 145 -0.91 11.52 10.24
CA LEU A 145 -1.93 12.41 9.68
C LEU A 145 -3.21 12.44 10.54
N LEU A 146 -3.69 11.29 11.00
CA LEU A 146 -4.86 11.22 11.85
C LEU A 146 -4.61 11.84 13.23
N LEU A 147 -3.43 11.66 13.81
CA LEU A 147 -3.02 12.34 15.05
C LEU A 147 -3.03 13.85 14.88
N TYR A 148 -2.46 14.34 13.78
CA TYR A 148 -2.36 15.78 13.51
C TYR A 148 -3.72 16.44 13.27
N TYR A 149 -4.54 15.85 12.36
CA TYR A 149 -5.76 16.50 11.88
C TYR A 149 -7.01 16.16 12.69
N LEU A 150 -7.12 14.94 13.22
CA LEU A 150 -8.34 14.51 13.93
C LEU A 150 -8.19 14.55 15.44
N LEU A 151 -6.99 14.38 15.97
CA LEU A 151 -6.75 14.35 17.41
C LEU A 151 -5.99 15.58 17.91
N ASN A 152 -5.52 16.46 17.00
CA ASN A 152 -4.72 17.66 17.29
C ASN A 152 -3.45 17.39 18.14
N ASP A 153 -2.92 16.16 18.08
CA ASP A 153 -1.70 15.73 18.78
C ASP A 153 -0.49 15.90 17.87
N LYS A 154 -0.08 17.15 17.67
CA LYS A 154 1.01 17.53 16.75
C LYS A 154 2.36 16.94 17.16
N LYS A 155 2.66 16.92 18.48
CA LYS A 155 3.94 16.40 18.98
C LYS A 155 4.10 14.92 18.65
N LYS A 156 3.07 14.13 18.94
CA LYS A 156 3.07 12.71 18.64
C LYS A 156 3.07 12.43 17.14
N ALA A 157 2.38 13.25 16.34
CA ALA A 157 2.40 13.14 14.89
C ALA A 157 3.84 13.32 14.33
N ILE A 158 4.55 14.36 14.76
CA ILE A 158 5.94 14.61 14.35
C ILE A 158 6.85 13.46 14.78
N LEU A 159 6.73 12.99 16.04
CA LEU A 159 7.49 11.82 16.51
C LEU A 159 7.26 10.59 15.63
N MET A 160 5.98 10.31 15.28
CA MET A 160 5.66 9.21 14.39
C MET A 160 6.29 9.36 13.01
N LEU A 161 6.30 10.57 12.42
CA LEU A 161 6.95 10.83 11.13
C LEU A 161 8.45 10.58 11.19
N ILE A 162 9.13 10.99 12.27
CA ILE A 162 10.55 10.71 12.50
C ILE A 162 10.78 9.18 12.55
N VAL A 163 9.98 8.48 13.36
CA VAL A 163 10.06 6.99 13.44
C VAL A 163 9.84 6.35 12.06
N GLY A 164 8.85 6.83 11.31
CA GLY A 164 8.58 6.31 9.96
C GLY A 164 9.75 6.52 8.99
N ALA A 165 10.46 7.65 9.08
CA ALA A 165 11.64 7.94 8.26
C ALA A 165 12.82 6.99 8.54
N LEU A 166 12.91 6.45 9.75
CA LEU A 166 13.89 5.41 10.09
C LEU A 166 13.61 4.07 9.40
N PHE A 167 12.35 3.82 8.98
CA PHE A 167 11.99 2.61 8.23
C PHE A 167 11.99 2.83 6.72
N HIS A 168 11.59 4.03 6.25
CA HIS A 168 11.61 4.34 4.82
C HIS A 168 11.64 5.84 4.54
N LYS A 169 12.73 6.31 3.93
CA LYS A 169 12.99 7.75 3.72
C LYS A 169 11.94 8.47 2.87
N SER A 170 11.23 7.76 1.99
CA SER A 170 10.20 8.37 1.12
C SER A 170 9.03 9.00 1.90
N ILE A 171 8.83 8.69 3.19
CA ILE A 171 7.84 9.36 4.05
C ILE A 171 8.10 10.86 4.16
N ILE A 172 9.37 11.30 4.08
CA ILE A 172 9.76 12.71 4.15
C ILE A 172 9.16 13.44 2.94
N VAL A 173 9.31 12.86 1.74
CA VAL A 173 8.77 13.43 0.50
C VAL A 173 7.25 13.51 0.56
N ALA A 174 6.58 12.44 1.02
CA ALA A 174 5.13 12.44 1.22
C ALA A 174 4.68 13.52 2.20
N THR A 175 5.43 13.72 3.28
CA THR A 175 5.12 14.74 4.29
C THR A 175 5.27 16.15 3.72
N ILE A 176 6.35 16.43 2.99
CA ILE A 176 6.59 17.73 2.34
C ILE A 176 5.46 18.03 1.34
N LEU A 177 5.07 17.06 0.52
CA LEU A 177 3.97 17.22 -0.43
C LEU A 177 2.65 17.56 0.27
N ILE A 178 2.31 16.88 1.35
CA ILE A 178 1.08 17.18 2.11
C ILE A 178 1.13 18.59 2.69
N ILE A 179 2.26 19.03 3.24
CA ILE A 179 2.42 20.39 3.77
C ILE A 179 2.23 21.42 2.65
N PHE A 180 2.85 21.19 1.49
CA PHE A 180 2.73 22.07 0.32
C PHE A 180 1.29 22.15 -0.20
N LEU A 181 0.63 21.02 -0.36
CA LEU A 181 -0.73 20.95 -0.90
C LEU A 181 -1.81 21.38 0.10
N LYS A 182 -1.49 21.49 1.40
CA LYS A 182 -2.46 21.76 2.45
C LYS A 182 -3.34 22.97 2.14
N LYS A 183 -2.74 24.14 2.02
CA LYS A 183 -3.49 25.41 1.80
C LYS A 183 -4.07 25.52 0.40
N ILE A 184 -3.40 24.93 -0.59
CA ILE A 184 -3.76 25.06 -2.01
C ILE A 184 -4.95 24.16 -2.35
N PHE A 185 -4.93 22.92 -1.84
CA PHE A 185 -5.87 21.90 -2.23
C PHE A 185 -6.57 21.19 -1.07
N LEU A 186 -5.83 20.74 -0.04
CA LEU A 186 -6.34 19.77 0.92
C LEU A 186 -7.41 20.34 1.86
N ASP A 187 -7.28 21.60 2.27
CA ASP A 187 -8.24 22.26 3.20
C ASP A 187 -9.44 22.87 2.45
N ARG A 188 -9.54 22.74 1.12
CA ARG A 188 -10.57 23.36 0.30
C ARG A 188 -11.63 22.35 -0.15
N ILE A 189 -12.88 22.83 -0.22
CA ILE A 189 -13.97 22.08 -0.84
C ILE A 189 -13.95 22.34 -2.34
N HIS A 190 -13.65 21.32 -3.13
CA HIS A 190 -13.59 21.44 -4.58
C HIS A 190 -14.95 21.18 -5.23
N LYS A 191 -15.26 21.91 -6.29
CA LYS A 191 -16.42 21.61 -7.14
C LYS A 191 -16.15 20.28 -7.85
N LYS A 192 -17.15 19.39 -7.92
CA LYS A 192 -17.03 18.09 -8.60
C LYS A 192 -16.55 18.23 -10.02
N ILE A 193 -17.02 19.27 -10.75
CA ILE A 193 -16.61 19.53 -12.13
C ILE A 193 -15.10 19.79 -12.25
N VAL A 194 -14.50 20.49 -11.29
CA VAL A 194 -13.05 20.75 -11.28
C VAL A 194 -12.29 19.43 -11.12
N LEU A 195 -12.72 18.58 -10.20
CA LEU A 195 -12.10 17.25 -9.99
C LEU A 195 -12.25 16.36 -11.23
N LEU A 196 -13.40 16.41 -11.89
CA LEU A 196 -13.63 15.68 -13.14
C LEU A 196 -12.73 16.19 -14.27
N ILE A 197 -12.59 17.52 -14.45
CA ILE A 197 -11.69 18.10 -15.43
C ILE A 197 -10.24 17.65 -15.20
N PHE A 198 -9.74 17.75 -13.95
CA PHE A 198 -8.40 17.27 -13.62
C PHE A 198 -8.21 15.78 -13.94
N SER A 199 -9.23 14.96 -13.67
CA SER A 199 -9.18 13.53 -13.98
C SER A 199 -9.14 13.26 -15.48
N ILE A 200 -9.95 13.98 -16.28
CA ILE A 200 -9.96 13.87 -17.74
C ILE A 200 -8.61 14.30 -18.31
N VAL A 201 -8.06 15.41 -17.84
CA VAL A 201 -6.73 15.89 -18.26
C VAL A 201 -5.66 14.83 -17.93
N ALA A 202 -5.70 14.25 -16.73
CA ALA A 202 -4.77 13.19 -16.34
C ALA A 202 -4.87 11.97 -17.26
N ILE A 203 -6.09 11.53 -17.59
CA ILE A 203 -6.34 10.42 -18.50
C ILE A 203 -5.79 10.72 -19.91
N ILE A 204 -6.06 11.90 -20.44
CA ILE A 204 -5.59 12.30 -21.78
C ILE A 204 -4.07 12.33 -21.82
N LEU A 205 -3.42 13.00 -20.85
CA LEU A 205 -1.96 13.11 -20.81
C LEU A 205 -1.26 11.75 -20.65
N ASN A 206 -1.89 10.82 -19.91
CA ASN A 206 -1.39 9.45 -19.83
C ASN A 206 -1.62 8.70 -21.15
N ALA A 207 -2.82 8.78 -21.73
CA ALA A 207 -3.16 8.08 -22.98
C ALA A 207 -2.22 8.45 -24.16
N ILE A 208 -1.77 9.70 -24.25
CA ILE A 208 -0.79 10.16 -25.25
C ILE A 208 0.67 9.95 -24.80
N ASN A 209 0.87 9.26 -23.65
CA ASN A 209 2.18 8.96 -23.08
C ASN A 209 3.08 10.19 -22.82
N THR A 210 2.51 11.36 -22.62
CA THR A 210 3.27 12.59 -22.39
C THR A 210 4.07 12.51 -21.08
N VAL A 211 3.44 12.03 -20.01
CA VAL A 211 4.06 11.99 -18.68
C VAL A 211 5.24 11.01 -18.62
N PRO A 212 5.13 9.74 -19.11
CA PRO A 212 6.27 8.83 -19.21
C PRO A 212 7.40 9.38 -20.10
N LYS A 213 7.09 9.99 -21.23
CA LYS A 213 8.10 10.59 -22.13
C LYS A 213 8.84 11.75 -21.45
N LEU A 214 8.11 12.63 -20.77
CA LEU A 214 8.70 13.74 -20.01
C LEU A 214 9.58 13.21 -18.87
N ALA A 215 9.14 12.18 -18.13
CA ALA A 215 9.93 11.56 -17.09
C ALA A 215 11.23 10.96 -17.63
N LEU A 216 11.17 10.23 -18.74
CA LEU A 216 12.35 9.70 -19.44
C LEU A 216 13.30 10.82 -19.86
N PHE A 217 12.78 11.90 -20.44
CA PHE A 217 13.59 13.06 -20.80
C PHE A 217 14.31 13.65 -19.60
N VAL A 218 13.59 13.87 -18.49
CA VAL A 218 14.17 14.40 -17.25
C VAL A 218 15.24 13.44 -16.69
N PHE A 219 14.95 12.13 -16.58
CA PHE A 219 15.88 11.16 -16.00
C PHE A 219 17.15 10.99 -16.84
N ASN A 220 17.04 11.01 -18.16
CA ASN A 220 18.20 10.89 -19.05
C ASN A 220 19.11 12.14 -18.97
N ASN A 221 18.53 13.33 -18.71
CA ASN A 221 19.28 14.58 -18.61
C ASN A 221 19.78 14.91 -17.19
N LEU A 222 19.56 14.03 -16.19
CA LEU A 222 20.16 14.21 -14.88
C LEU A 222 21.68 14.13 -14.97
N PRO A 223 22.44 14.90 -14.13
CA PRO A 223 23.88 14.79 -14.05
C PRO A 223 24.33 13.33 -13.76
N GLU A 224 25.51 12.94 -14.26
CA GLU A 224 26.07 11.59 -14.07
C GLU A 224 26.19 11.21 -12.58
N ASN A 225 26.59 12.17 -11.75
CA ASN A 225 26.76 12.03 -10.31
C ASN A 225 25.46 12.22 -9.53
N PHE A 226 24.29 12.35 -10.20
CA PHE A 226 23.01 12.45 -9.50
C PHE A 226 22.72 11.17 -8.71
N PRO A 227 22.49 11.26 -7.40
CA PRO A 227 22.16 10.08 -6.60
C PRO A 227 20.96 9.34 -7.20
N TYR A 228 21.10 8.02 -7.36
CA TYR A 228 20.07 7.14 -7.92
C TYR A 228 19.78 7.29 -9.43
N LYS A 229 20.53 8.09 -10.24
CA LYS A 229 20.34 8.16 -11.68
C LYS A 229 20.28 6.77 -12.32
N TYR A 230 21.25 5.92 -12.01
CA TYR A 230 21.30 4.55 -12.51
C TYR A 230 20.04 3.76 -12.17
N TYR A 231 19.52 3.92 -10.95
CA TYR A 231 18.30 3.27 -10.50
C TYR A 231 17.06 3.74 -11.27
N LEU A 232 16.96 5.06 -11.57
CA LEU A 232 15.83 5.64 -12.30
C LEU A 232 15.76 5.19 -13.76
N ILE A 233 16.92 4.90 -14.39
CA ILE A 233 17.01 4.45 -15.79
C ILE A 233 17.15 2.93 -15.94
N SER A 234 17.26 2.18 -14.83
CA SER A 234 17.31 0.71 -14.86
C SER A 234 16.03 0.12 -15.46
N GLU A 235 16.13 -1.08 -16.05
CA GLU A 235 14.99 -1.76 -16.70
C GLU A 235 13.75 -1.85 -15.82
N HIS A 236 13.93 -2.08 -14.51
CA HIS A 236 12.83 -2.23 -13.55
C HIS A 236 12.17 -0.92 -13.13
N MET A 237 12.87 0.22 -13.26
CA MET A 237 12.42 1.53 -12.80
C MET A 237 12.22 2.53 -13.93
N ARG A 238 12.66 2.19 -15.13
CA ARG A 238 12.48 3.01 -16.30
C ARG A 238 10.99 3.22 -16.58
N PRO A 239 10.56 4.47 -16.82
CA PRO A 239 9.21 4.72 -17.32
C PRO A 239 8.96 3.92 -18.59
N TYR A 240 7.83 3.24 -18.66
CA TYR A 240 7.44 2.45 -19.82
C TYR A 240 6.19 3.03 -20.46
N VAL A 241 6.19 2.99 -21.79
CA VAL A 241 5.07 3.46 -22.61
C VAL A 241 4.15 2.27 -22.86
N LYS A 242 3.21 2.04 -21.95
CA LYS A 242 2.14 1.05 -22.12
C LYS A 242 0.81 1.78 -22.07
N GLY A 243 -0.05 1.51 -23.05
CA GLY A 243 -1.43 1.97 -22.98
C GLY A 243 -2.20 1.36 -21.80
N PHE A 244 -3.32 1.95 -21.44
CA PHE A 244 -4.19 1.43 -20.39
C PHE A 244 -4.75 0.05 -20.76
N GLY A 245 -4.59 -0.92 -19.86
CA GLY A 245 -5.32 -2.18 -19.95
C GLY A 245 -6.78 -2.02 -19.50
N VAL A 246 -7.62 -3.00 -19.83
CA VAL A 246 -9.06 -3.03 -19.47
C VAL A 246 -9.28 -2.77 -17.97
N ALA A 247 -8.46 -3.37 -17.11
CA ALA A 247 -8.54 -3.17 -15.65
C ALA A 247 -8.32 -1.69 -15.26
N THR A 248 -7.45 -0.96 -15.95
CA THR A 248 -7.20 0.45 -15.69
C THR A 248 -8.40 1.31 -16.10
N TYR A 249 -9.04 1.02 -17.24
CA TYR A 249 -10.27 1.72 -17.62
C TYR A 249 -11.41 1.50 -16.62
N LEU A 250 -11.60 0.28 -16.15
CA LEU A 250 -12.59 -0.01 -15.10
C LEU A 250 -12.26 0.73 -13.80
N PHE A 251 -10.99 0.77 -13.42
CA PHE A 251 -10.53 1.55 -12.27
C PHE A 251 -10.85 3.04 -12.42
N ILE A 252 -10.63 3.61 -13.61
CA ILE A 252 -10.97 5.00 -13.93
C ILE A 252 -12.47 5.25 -13.78
N ILE A 253 -13.31 4.37 -14.34
CA ILE A 253 -14.77 4.50 -14.22
C ILE A 253 -15.21 4.48 -12.75
N ILE A 254 -14.70 3.53 -11.96
CA ILE A 254 -15.01 3.43 -10.53
C ILE A 254 -14.55 4.70 -9.79
N TYR A 255 -13.43 5.26 -10.20
CA TYR A 255 -12.93 6.52 -9.63
C TYR A 255 -13.83 7.71 -9.95
N LEU A 256 -14.24 7.88 -11.20
CA LEU A 256 -15.19 8.92 -11.60
C LEU A 256 -16.52 8.81 -10.83
N LEU A 257 -16.99 7.58 -10.60
CA LEU A 257 -18.13 7.33 -9.71
C LEU A 257 -17.83 7.76 -8.27
N SER A 258 -16.64 7.57 -7.75
CA SER A 258 -16.29 8.00 -6.38
C SER A 258 -16.31 9.51 -6.21
N ILE A 259 -15.96 10.29 -7.26
CA ILE A 259 -16.11 11.74 -7.28
C ILE A 259 -17.60 12.12 -7.23
N TYR A 260 -18.47 11.41 -7.92
CA TYR A 260 -19.92 11.65 -7.86
C TYR A 260 -20.46 11.52 -6.44
N PHE A 261 -20.00 10.51 -5.66
CA PHE A 261 -20.37 10.30 -4.27
C PHE A 261 -19.55 11.12 -3.26
N TYR A 262 -18.63 11.96 -3.73
CA TYR A 262 -17.87 12.89 -2.90
C TYR A 262 -18.80 13.84 -2.15
N ARG A 263 -18.75 13.79 -0.80
CA ARG A 263 -19.55 14.64 0.07
C ARG A 263 -18.72 15.78 0.65
N LYS A 264 -19.29 16.97 0.68
CA LYS A 264 -18.73 18.15 1.32
C LYS A 264 -18.94 18.05 2.84
N SER A 265 -18.03 17.38 3.55
CA SER A 265 -17.98 17.37 5.01
C SER A 265 -16.72 18.11 5.44
N ILE A 266 -16.86 19.24 6.12
CA ILE A 266 -15.74 20.11 6.52
C ILE A 266 -14.74 19.32 7.37
N ASP A 267 -15.21 18.54 8.35
CA ASP A 267 -14.37 17.83 9.32
C ASP A 267 -13.49 16.74 8.71
N THR A 268 -13.84 16.26 7.51
CA THR A 268 -13.15 15.14 6.86
C THR A 268 -12.64 15.47 5.47
N ILE A 269 -12.83 16.72 5.02
CA ILE A 269 -12.49 17.14 3.66
C ILE A 269 -11.02 16.90 3.33
N PHE A 270 -10.14 17.16 4.29
CA PHE A 270 -8.72 16.95 4.17
C PHE A 270 -8.36 15.48 3.81
N LEU A 271 -8.95 14.51 4.52
CA LEU A 271 -8.68 13.08 4.27
C LEU A 271 -9.17 12.64 2.89
N TYR A 272 -10.35 13.15 2.47
CA TYR A 272 -10.88 12.83 1.14
C TYR A 272 -10.06 13.46 0.03
N ASN A 273 -9.61 14.70 0.22
CA ASN A 273 -8.76 15.34 -0.76
C ASN A 273 -7.39 14.64 -0.93
N ILE A 274 -6.81 14.10 0.15
CA ILE A 274 -5.62 13.25 0.04
C ILE A 274 -5.93 12.00 -0.80
N GLY A 275 -7.05 11.33 -0.57
CA GLY A 275 -7.45 10.18 -1.38
C GLY A 275 -7.67 10.55 -2.85
N ILE A 276 -8.26 11.71 -3.13
CA ILE A 276 -8.43 12.22 -4.51
C ILE A 276 -7.08 12.48 -5.16
N ILE A 277 -6.14 13.13 -4.45
CA ILE A 277 -4.77 13.32 -4.96
C ILE A 277 -4.13 11.97 -5.28
N GLY A 278 -4.23 10.99 -4.39
CA GLY A 278 -3.71 9.65 -4.63
C GLY A 278 -4.21 9.09 -5.96
N ILE A 279 -5.52 9.10 -6.19
CA ILE A 279 -6.10 8.54 -7.40
C ILE A 279 -5.75 9.37 -8.65
N ILE A 280 -5.82 10.70 -8.60
CA ILE A 280 -5.41 11.56 -9.72
C ILE A 280 -3.94 11.29 -10.06
N SER A 281 -3.09 11.16 -9.04
CA SER A 281 -1.67 10.88 -9.23
C SER A 281 -1.43 9.48 -9.83
N ILE A 282 -2.24 8.47 -9.51
CA ILE A 282 -2.19 7.17 -10.19
C ILE A 282 -2.50 7.35 -11.68
N LEU A 283 -3.49 8.16 -12.04
CA LEU A 283 -3.83 8.42 -13.45
C LEU A 283 -2.69 9.09 -14.21
N PHE A 284 -1.90 9.96 -13.54
CA PHE A 284 -0.74 10.60 -14.16
C PHE A 284 0.49 9.70 -14.23
N PHE A 285 0.78 8.95 -13.16
CA PHE A 285 2.10 8.36 -12.92
C PHE A 285 2.10 6.83 -12.92
N ASN A 286 1.01 6.17 -13.37
CA ASN A 286 0.91 4.71 -13.35
C ASN A 286 2.10 4.02 -14.06
N ASP A 287 2.60 4.62 -15.14
CA ASP A 287 3.67 4.06 -15.96
C ASP A 287 5.09 4.49 -15.50
N ILE A 288 5.20 5.11 -14.33
CA ILE A 288 6.46 5.54 -13.74
C ILE A 288 6.64 4.85 -12.38
N PRO A 289 7.39 3.74 -12.31
CA PRO A 289 7.46 2.90 -11.11
C PRO A 289 7.89 3.62 -9.83
N ILE A 290 8.81 4.59 -9.92
CA ILE A 290 9.27 5.38 -8.76
C ILE A 290 8.14 6.21 -8.15
N PHE A 291 7.32 6.86 -8.99
CA PHE A 291 6.18 7.65 -8.52
C PHE A 291 5.08 6.74 -7.97
N LYS A 292 4.87 5.54 -8.55
CA LYS A 292 3.91 4.57 -8.03
C LYS A 292 4.20 4.19 -6.58
N ARG A 293 5.47 3.95 -6.23
CA ARG A 293 5.87 3.68 -4.83
C ARG A 293 5.56 4.83 -3.87
N PHE A 294 5.64 6.06 -4.38
CA PHE A 294 5.31 7.24 -3.61
C PHE A 294 3.79 7.34 -3.36
N LEU A 295 2.97 6.91 -4.32
CA LEU A 295 1.51 6.96 -4.21
C LEU A 295 0.95 6.00 -3.15
N ASP A 296 1.72 4.98 -2.76
CA ASP A 296 1.34 4.04 -1.70
C ASP A 296 1.02 4.75 -0.37
N TYR A 297 1.60 5.95 -0.12
CA TYR A 297 1.29 6.75 1.05
C TYR A 297 -0.16 7.26 1.12
N PHE A 298 -0.86 7.27 0.01
CA PHE A 298 -2.26 7.74 -0.07
C PHE A 298 -3.28 6.60 -0.07
N CYS A 299 -2.85 5.35 -0.14
CA CYS A 299 -3.70 4.17 -0.35
C CYS A 299 -4.82 4.00 0.70
N ILE A 300 -4.58 4.34 1.98
CA ILE A 300 -5.61 4.26 3.02
C ILE A 300 -6.68 5.34 2.81
N MET A 301 -6.29 6.54 2.37
CA MET A 301 -7.23 7.62 2.09
C MET A 301 -8.04 7.34 0.80
N GLU A 302 -7.41 6.72 -0.19
CA GLU A 302 -8.13 6.17 -1.35
C GLU A 302 -9.15 5.10 -0.92
N SER A 303 -8.77 4.24 0.04
CA SER A 303 -9.70 3.25 0.58
C SER A 303 -10.90 3.87 1.29
N LEU A 304 -10.77 5.08 1.87
CA LEU A 304 -11.90 5.84 2.38
C LEU A 304 -12.85 6.29 1.26
N LEU A 305 -12.33 6.69 0.11
CA LEU A 305 -13.15 7.04 -1.06
C LEU A 305 -13.90 5.81 -1.58
N ARG A 306 -13.22 4.67 -1.73
CA ARG A 306 -13.81 3.39 -2.13
C ARG A 306 -14.89 2.94 -1.14
N TYR A 307 -14.62 3.05 0.15
CA TYR A 307 -15.58 2.76 1.21
C TYR A 307 -16.83 3.63 1.09
N ARG A 308 -16.69 4.93 0.84
CA ARG A 308 -17.83 5.83 0.65
C ARG A 308 -18.62 5.51 -0.62
N LEU A 309 -17.95 5.20 -1.70
CA LEU A 309 -18.59 4.77 -2.95
C LEU A 309 -19.45 3.53 -2.67
N LEU A 310 -18.86 2.46 -2.15
CA LEU A 310 -19.58 1.21 -1.86
C LEU A 310 -20.73 1.44 -0.88
N LYS A 311 -20.51 2.19 0.20
CA LYS A 311 -21.55 2.51 1.16
C LYS A 311 -22.69 3.35 0.55
N GLY A 312 -22.37 4.25 -0.38
CA GLY A 312 -23.34 5.10 -1.08
C GLY A 312 -24.17 4.33 -2.10
N THR A 313 -23.56 3.36 -2.78
CA THR A 313 -24.18 2.52 -3.81
C THR A 313 -24.95 1.31 -3.25
N LEU A 314 -24.79 0.99 -1.96
CA LEU A 314 -25.62 -0.06 -1.28
C LEU A 314 -27.09 0.32 -1.14
N LYS A 315 -27.52 1.50 -1.59
CA LYS A 315 -28.93 1.84 -1.73
C LYS A 315 -29.54 0.99 -2.88
N LYS A 316 -30.83 0.64 -2.72
CA LYS A 316 -31.55 -0.31 -3.59
C LYS A 316 -31.34 -0.08 -5.11
N SER A 317 -31.30 1.18 -5.54
CA SER A 317 -31.13 1.56 -6.97
C SER A 317 -29.72 1.30 -7.55
N TRP A 318 -28.68 1.17 -6.69
CA TRP A 318 -27.29 1.00 -7.11
C TRP A 318 -26.63 -0.29 -6.60
N MET A 319 -27.43 -1.19 -6.06
CA MET A 319 -26.92 -2.42 -5.41
C MET A 319 -26.10 -3.30 -6.37
N TYR A 320 -26.53 -3.46 -7.61
CA TYR A 320 -25.78 -4.23 -8.62
C TYR A 320 -24.40 -3.59 -8.92
N VAL A 321 -24.34 -2.27 -8.96
CA VAL A 321 -23.06 -1.54 -9.14
C VAL A 321 -22.13 -1.79 -7.95
N SER A 322 -22.65 -1.82 -6.71
CA SER A 322 -21.84 -2.15 -5.53
C SER A 322 -21.30 -3.57 -5.60
N ILE A 323 -22.13 -4.54 -5.98
CA ILE A 323 -21.73 -5.95 -6.12
C ILE A 323 -20.65 -6.07 -7.19
N PHE A 324 -20.83 -5.44 -8.34
CA PHE A 324 -19.85 -5.43 -9.42
C PHE A 324 -18.48 -4.86 -8.94
N ILE A 325 -18.49 -3.68 -8.30
CA ILE A 325 -17.29 -3.04 -7.77
C ILE A 325 -16.60 -3.92 -6.73
N PHE A 326 -17.38 -4.56 -5.85
CA PHE A 326 -16.87 -5.46 -4.83
C PHE A 326 -16.16 -6.67 -5.45
N ILE A 327 -16.81 -7.33 -6.40
CA ILE A 327 -16.24 -8.48 -7.12
C ILE A 327 -15.01 -8.07 -7.92
N PHE A 328 -15.06 -6.94 -8.63
CA PHE A 328 -13.92 -6.42 -9.40
C PHE A 328 -12.67 -6.23 -8.54
N TYR A 329 -12.80 -5.56 -7.38
CA TYR A 329 -11.68 -5.37 -6.47
C TYR A 329 -11.16 -6.67 -5.87
N LEU A 330 -12.04 -7.61 -5.55
CA LEU A 330 -11.63 -8.91 -5.04
C LEU A 330 -10.82 -9.68 -6.09
N LEU A 331 -11.33 -9.76 -7.32
CA LEU A 331 -10.65 -10.46 -8.41
C LEU A 331 -9.29 -9.85 -8.76
N THR A 332 -9.21 -8.52 -8.88
CA THR A 332 -7.94 -7.85 -9.16
C THR A 332 -6.89 -8.10 -8.07
N THR A 333 -7.29 -8.15 -6.80
CA THR A 333 -6.39 -8.46 -5.70
C THR A 333 -5.92 -9.91 -5.74
N VAL A 334 -6.82 -10.86 -5.97
CA VAL A 334 -6.49 -12.29 -6.10
C VAL A 334 -5.51 -12.51 -7.25
N ILE A 335 -5.78 -11.94 -8.44
CA ILE A 335 -4.89 -12.04 -9.60
C ILE A 335 -3.51 -11.45 -9.30
N THR A 336 -3.45 -10.33 -8.59
CA THR A 336 -2.16 -9.71 -8.23
C THR A 336 -1.36 -10.62 -7.30
N ILE A 337 -1.99 -11.23 -6.30
CA ILE A 337 -1.32 -12.17 -5.39
C ILE A 337 -0.84 -13.42 -6.17
N MET A 338 -1.64 -13.95 -7.08
CA MET A 338 -1.25 -15.08 -7.94
C MET A 338 0.01 -14.76 -8.73
N ARG A 339 0.06 -13.60 -9.40
CA ARG A 339 1.22 -13.16 -10.17
C ARG A 339 2.48 -12.99 -9.31
N MET A 340 2.33 -12.52 -8.07
CA MET A 340 3.47 -12.39 -7.15
C MET A 340 4.04 -13.75 -6.75
N ILE A 341 3.20 -14.75 -6.53
CA ILE A 341 3.63 -16.13 -6.23
C ILE A 341 4.32 -16.76 -7.45
N GLU A 342 3.71 -16.61 -8.63
CA GLU A 342 4.26 -17.10 -9.90
C GLU A 342 5.64 -16.49 -10.19
N TYR A 343 5.77 -15.17 -10.05
CA TYR A 343 7.04 -14.46 -10.22
C TYR A 343 8.14 -15.03 -9.31
N ASN A 344 7.83 -15.25 -8.03
CA ASN A 344 8.81 -15.81 -7.11
C ASN A 344 9.20 -17.24 -7.45
N ASN A 345 8.27 -18.07 -7.89
CA ASN A 345 8.58 -19.44 -8.32
C ASN A 345 9.51 -19.42 -9.55
N THR A 346 9.24 -18.55 -10.52
CA THR A 346 10.12 -18.38 -11.70
C THR A 346 11.50 -17.86 -11.30
N TYR A 347 11.54 -16.84 -10.44
CA TYR A 347 12.81 -16.27 -9.93
C TYR A 347 13.67 -17.29 -9.20
N ILE A 348 13.06 -18.17 -8.40
CA ILE A 348 13.78 -19.25 -7.71
C ILE A 348 14.40 -20.20 -8.74
N ILE A 349 13.62 -20.63 -9.74
CA ILE A 349 14.09 -21.57 -10.77
C ILE A 349 15.25 -20.96 -11.55
N GLU A 350 15.13 -19.71 -12.00
CA GLU A 350 16.15 -19.04 -12.83
C GLU A 350 17.44 -18.69 -12.05
N ASN A 351 17.34 -18.43 -10.75
CA ASN A 351 18.47 -17.98 -9.94
C ASN A 351 18.98 -19.05 -8.97
N ILE A 352 18.41 -20.25 -8.97
CA ILE A 352 18.80 -21.32 -8.05
C ILE A 352 20.29 -21.66 -8.19
N GLU A 353 20.83 -21.70 -9.41
CA GLU A 353 22.25 -21.97 -9.67
C GLU A 353 23.15 -20.82 -9.18
N LYS A 354 22.74 -19.55 -9.40
CA LYS A 354 23.44 -18.36 -8.89
C LYS A 354 23.40 -18.31 -7.37
N ILE A 355 22.24 -18.62 -6.78
CA ILE A 355 22.05 -18.70 -5.34
C ILE A 355 22.89 -19.85 -4.75
N LEU A 356 23.03 -20.98 -5.47
CA LEU A 356 23.84 -22.13 -5.07
C LEU A 356 25.34 -21.89 -5.21
N GLN A 357 25.80 -20.98 -6.07
CA GLN A 357 27.21 -20.62 -6.26
C GLN A 357 27.74 -19.65 -5.18
N ILE A 358 26.88 -19.02 -4.42
CA ILE A 358 27.28 -18.11 -3.36
C ILE A 358 27.69 -18.93 -2.12
N ASP A 359 28.91 -18.76 -1.74
CA ASP A 359 29.80 -19.28 -0.69
C ASP A 359 29.21 -20.19 0.43
N ASN A 360 30.03 -21.07 0.96
CA ASN A 360 29.75 -22.06 2.03
C ASN A 360 29.11 -21.49 3.33
N ARG A 361 29.10 -20.19 3.50
CA ARG A 361 28.38 -19.48 4.58
C ARG A 361 26.86 -19.47 4.40
N GLU A 362 26.33 -19.85 3.24
CA GLU A 362 24.91 -19.82 2.88
C GLU A 362 24.18 -21.16 3.05
N LYS A 363 24.78 -22.12 3.72
CA LYS A 363 24.15 -23.44 3.98
C LYS A 363 22.78 -23.28 4.67
N ASP A 364 22.62 -22.27 5.52
CA ASP A 364 21.36 -22.02 6.20
C ASP A 364 20.32 -21.37 5.29
N PHE A 365 20.72 -20.49 4.38
CA PHE A 365 19.84 -19.89 3.37
C PHE A 365 19.39 -20.96 2.35
N LYS A 366 20.29 -21.82 1.90
CA LYS A 366 19.97 -22.97 1.05
C LYS A 366 18.97 -23.92 1.73
N LYS A 367 19.16 -24.21 3.01
CA LYS A 367 18.26 -25.08 3.78
C LYS A 367 16.85 -24.51 3.92
N ILE A 368 16.73 -23.19 4.08
CA ILE A 368 15.46 -22.48 4.15
C ILE A 368 14.78 -22.50 2.78
N LEU A 369 15.47 -22.16 1.70
CA LEU A 369 14.95 -22.20 0.33
C LEU A 369 14.44 -23.59 -0.08
N TYR A 370 15.23 -24.65 0.20
CA TYR A 370 14.82 -26.02 -0.11
C TYR A 370 13.66 -26.55 0.73
N LYS A 371 13.51 -26.07 1.97
CA LYS A 371 12.40 -26.47 2.84
C LYS A 371 11.08 -25.77 2.48
N GLU A 372 11.15 -24.62 1.83
CA GLU A 372 9.99 -23.80 1.45
C GLU A 372 9.59 -24.00 -0.03
N ALA A 373 10.47 -24.59 -0.85
CA ALA A 373 10.17 -24.96 -2.25
C ALA A 373 9.52 -26.36 -2.40
N LYS A 374 9.45 -27.16 -1.34
CA LYS A 374 8.66 -28.39 -1.21
C LYS A 374 7.34 -28.10 -0.50
#